data_d525e1729aad477789c75c8eb1172408
#
_entry.id   d525e1729aad477789c75c8eb1172408
#
_cell.length_a   1.000
_cell.length_b   1.000
_cell.length_c   1.000
_cell.angle_alpha   90.00
_cell.angle_beta   90.00
_cell.angle_gamma   90.00
#
_symmetry.space_group_name_H-M   'P 1'
#
loop_
_entity.id
_entity.type
_entity.pdbx_description
1 polymer ?
#
loop_
_entity_poly.entity_id
_entity_poly.type
_entity_poly.pdbx_seq_one_letter_code
_entity_poly.pdbx_strand_id
1 'polypeptide(L)'
;KLVVAQLGQPWVDETIVLLGKHNNVFADVSGLLGRPWQAYNALVSAYQYGVIDRLLFGSDFPYTKATECIEALYSLNQIAQGTNLPVVPREALRGIVERDTLNLLGIA
;
A
#
# COMPACT_ATOMS: atom_id res chain seq x y z
N LYS A 1 5.07 -17.43 -5.05
CA LYS A 1 4.79 -16.17 -4.34
C LYS A 1 3.31 -15.83 -4.43
N LEU A 2 2.78 -15.22 -3.40
CA LEU A 2 1.37 -14.86 -3.30
C LEU A 2 1.22 -13.36 -3.24
N VAL A 3 0.28 -12.80 -4.03
CA VAL A 3 -0.08 -11.39 -3.96
C VAL A 3 -1.53 -11.29 -3.53
N VAL A 4 -1.76 -10.65 -2.38
CA VAL A 4 -3.11 -10.45 -1.85
C VAL A 4 -3.67 -9.16 -2.44
N ALA A 5 -4.82 -9.26 -3.11
CA ALA A 5 -5.43 -8.10 -3.76
C ALA A 5 -5.95 -7.09 -2.73
N GLN A 6 -5.76 -5.80 -3.03
CA GLN A 6 -6.33 -4.69 -2.25
C GLN A 6 -5.98 -4.76 -0.76
N LEU A 7 -4.78 -5.25 -0.44
CA LEU A 7 -4.29 -5.44 0.93
C LEU A 7 -5.27 -6.26 1.78
N GLY A 8 -6.00 -7.16 1.13
CA GLY A 8 -6.95 -8.04 1.83
C GLY A 8 -8.21 -7.36 2.34
N GLN A 9 -8.50 -6.16 1.85
CA GLN A 9 -9.67 -5.41 2.29
C GLN A 9 -10.94 -6.26 2.27
N PRO A 10 -11.79 -6.32 3.32
CA PRO A 10 -11.69 -5.51 4.55
C PRO A 10 -10.82 -6.12 5.68
N TRP A 11 -10.12 -7.21 5.44
CA TRP A 11 -9.33 -7.94 6.44
C TRP A 11 -7.87 -7.47 6.44
N VAL A 12 -7.67 -6.15 6.51
CA VAL A 12 -6.34 -5.54 6.38
C VAL A 12 -5.39 -5.98 7.50
N ASP A 13 -5.87 -6.00 8.74
CA ASP A 13 -5.01 -6.34 9.89
C ASP A 13 -4.49 -7.77 9.78
N GLU A 14 -5.34 -8.70 9.38
CA GLU A 14 -4.95 -10.10 9.18
C GLU A 14 -3.95 -10.23 8.05
N THR A 15 -4.13 -9.46 6.98
CA THR A 15 -3.20 -9.45 5.85
C THR A 15 -1.84 -8.92 6.27
N ILE A 16 -1.79 -7.87 7.08
CA ILE A 16 -0.54 -7.30 7.58
C ILE A 16 0.22 -8.33 8.41
N VAL A 17 -0.47 -9.07 9.27
CA VAL A 17 0.15 -10.15 10.04
C VAL A 17 0.72 -11.23 9.11
N LEU A 18 -0.02 -11.59 8.08
CA LEU A 18 0.42 -12.57 7.09
C LEU A 18 1.69 -12.11 6.35
N LEU A 19 1.73 -10.85 5.95
CA LEU A 19 2.90 -10.26 5.30
C LEU A 19 4.13 -10.31 6.21
N GLY A 20 3.93 -10.09 7.50
CA GLY A 20 5.01 -10.12 8.47
C GLY A 20 5.56 -11.52 8.73
N LYS A 21 4.74 -12.54 8.56
CA LYS A 21 5.12 -13.94 8.83
C LYS A 21 5.77 -14.63 7.64
N HIS A 22 5.45 -14.23 6.43
CA HIS A 22 5.83 -14.97 5.22
C HIS A 22 6.54 -14.06 4.21
N ASN A 23 7.80 -14.36 3.92
CA ASN A 23 8.61 -13.56 3.00
C ASN A 23 8.14 -13.65 1.55
N ASN A 24 7.34 -14.64 1.20
CA ASN A 24 6.85 -14.85 -0.15
C ASN A 24 5.44 -14.31 -0.39
N VAL A 25 4.91 -13.53 0.56
CA VAL A 25 3.59 -12.92 0.45
C VAL A 25 3.73 -11.42 0.26
N PHE A 26 3.00 -10.90 -0.71
CA PHE A 26 2.95 -9.48 -1.06
C PHE A 26 1.49 -9.05 -1.13
N ALA A 27 1.23 -7.77 -1.21
CA ALA A 27 -0.13 -7.27 -1.39
C ALA A 27 -0.10 -6.03 -2.27
N ASP A 28 -1.14 -5.84 -3.10
CA ASP A 28 -1.25 -4.62 -3.87
C ASP A 28 -2.18 -3.62 -3.17
N VAL A 29 -2.05 -2.35 -3.55
CA VAL A 29 -2.85 -1.26 -2.97
C VAL A 29 -3.97 -0.80 -3.90
N SER A 30 -4.24 -1.55 -4.97
CA SER A 30 -5.32 -1.19 -5.90
C SER A 30 -6.66 -1.13 -5.16
N GLY A 31 -7.52 -0.22 -5.58
CA GLY A 31 -8.84 -0.07 -5.00
C GLY A 31 -8.89 0.61 -3.63
N LEU A 32 -7.78 0.65 -2.89
CA LEU A 32 -7.73 1.34 -1.61
C LEU A 32 -7.69 2.85 -1.77
N LEU A 33 -6.99 3.33 -2.79
CA LEU A 33 -6.65 4.74 -2.92
C LEU A 33 -7.84 5.62 -3.24
N GLY A 34 -8.97 5.03 -3.63
CA GLY A 34 -10.24 5.74 -3.79
C GLY A 34 -10.97 6.01 -2.48
N ARG A 35 -10.47 5.49 -1.36
CA ARG A 35 -11.05 5.66 -0.03
C ARG A 35 -9.97 6.19 0.91
N PRO A 36 -9.77 7.52 0.97
CA PRO A 36 -8.61 8.10 1.65
C PRO A 36 -8.45 7.69 3.11
N TRP A 37 -9.53 7.63 3.87
CA TRP A 37 -9.44 7.26 5.28
C TRP A 37 -8.98 5.81 5.47
N GLN A 38 -9.57 4.88 4.72
CA GLN A 38 -9.17 3.47 4.79
C GLN A 38 -7.75 3.28 4.29
N ALA A 39 -7.37 3.96 3.20
CA ALA A 39 -6.02 3.90 2.67
C ALA A 39 -4.99 4.41 3.68
N TYR A 40 -5.28 5.54 4.31
CA TYR A 40 -4.41 6.12 5.33
C TYR A 40 -4.18 5.13 6.48
N ASN A 41 -5.26 4.60 7.04
CA ASN A 41 -5.16 3.67 8.16
C ASN A 41 -4.40 2.40 7.78
N ALA A 42 -4.69 1.83 6.61
CA ALA A 42 -4.04 0.61 6.15
C ALA A 42 -2.54 0.82 5.95
N LEU A 43 -2.14 1.91 5.32
CA LEU A 43 -0.73 2.16 5.02
C LEU A 43 0.06 2.57 6.26
N VAL A 44 -0.54 3.32 7.18
CA VAL A 44 0.09 3.60 8.48
C VAL A 44 0.34 2.30 9.23
N SER A 45 -0.65 1.42 9.28
CA SER A 45 -0.49 0.12 9.94
C SER A 45 0.61 -0.70 9.30
N ALA A 46 0.63 -0.79 7.96
CA ALA A 46 1.66 -1.53 7.24
C ALA A 46 3.06 -0.97 7.52
N TYR A 47 3.18 0.35 7.59
CA TYR A 47 4.44 0.99 7.89
C TYR A 47 4.89 0.69 9.32
N GLN A 48 3.99 0.80 10.30
CA GLN A 48 4.31 0.57 11.71
C GLN A 48 4.67 -0.89 11.98
N TYR A 49 4.08 -1.82 11.25
CA TYR A 49 4.42 -3.24 11.37
C TYR A 49 5.63 -3.64 10.51
N GLY A 50 6.19 -2.71 9.77
CA GLY A 50 7.42 -2.98 9.01
C GLY A 50 7.23 -3.79 7.75
N VAL A 51 6.02 -3.82 7.18
CA VAL A 51 5.73 -4.62 5.98
C VAL A 51 5.42 -3.78 4.74
N ILE A 52 5.62 -2.46 4.82
CA ILE A 52 5.28 -1.57 3.71
C ILE A 52 6.13 -1.86 2.44
N ASP A 53 7.29 -2.45 2.61
CA ASP A 53 8.15 -2.84 1.49
C ASP A 53 7.62 -4.04 0.70
N ARG A 54 6.57 -4.69 1.19
CA ARG A 54 5.87 -5.78 0.51
C ARG A 54 4.64 -5.31 -0.26
N LEU A 55 4.35 -4.01 -0.23
CA LEU A 55 3.20 -3.46 -0.93
C LEU A 55 3.57 -3.10 -2.36
N LEU A 56 2.66 -3.42 -3.28
CA LEU A 56 2.85 -3.22 -4.71
C LEU A 56 1.82 -2.20 -5.22
N PHE A 57 2.22 -1.38 -6.18
CA PHE A 57 1.32 -0.40 -6.77
C PHE A 57 0.35 -1.08 -7.73
N GLY A 58 -0.91 -0.62 -7.70
CA GLY A 58 -1.93 -1.02 -8.65
C GLY A 58 -2.99 0.07 -8.73
N SER A 59 -3.62 0.25 -9.88
CA SER A 59 -4.57 1.34 -10.12
C SER A 59 -6.02 0.89 -10.21
N ASP A 60 -6.29 -0.41 -10.26
CA ASP A 60 -7.63 -0.93 -10.47
C ASP A 60 -8.23 -0.42 -11.80
N PHE A 61 -7.39 -0.29 -12.83
CA PHE A 61 -7.84 0.07 -14.18
C PHE A 61 -8.89 -0.93 -14.68
N PRO A 62 -9.99 -0.51 -15.35
CA PRO A 62 -10.23 0.83 -15.89
C PRO A 62 -11.03 1.77 -14.99
N TYR A 63 -11.32 1.37 -13.76
CA TYR A 63 -12.14 2.18 -12.84
C TYR A 63 -11.41 3.42 -12.35
N THR A 64 -10.08 3.36 -12.23
CA THR A 64 -9.25 4.46 -11.77
C THR A 64 -7.99 4.55 -12.64
N LYS A 65 -7.54 5.77 -12.93
CA LYS A 65 -6.31 5.99 -13.69
C LYS A 65 -5.10 5.89 -12.77
N ALA A 66 -3.98 5.40 -13.30
CA ALA A 66 -2.74 5.27 -12.54
C ALA A 66 -2.26 6.61 -11.98
N THR A 67 -2.38 7.70 -12.74
CA THR A 67 -1.97 9.04 -12.27
C THR A 67 -2.79 9.49 -11.07
N GLU A 68 -4.09 9.23 -11.07
CA GLU A 68 -4.96 9.56 -9.94
C GLU A 68 -4.57 8.77 -8.70
N CYS A 69 -4.22 7.49 -8.86
CA CYS A 69 -3.79 6.65 -7.76
C CYS A 69 -2.45 7.11 -7.18
N ILE A 70 -1.51 7.52 -8.03
CA ILE A 70 -0.22 8.04 -7.58
C ILE A 70 -0.42 9.32 -6.78
N GLU A 71 -1.26 10.24 -7.27
CA GLU A 71 -1.58 11.47 -6.55
C GLU A 71 -2.25 11.19 -5.21
N ALA A 72 -3.21 10.25 -5.19
CA ALA A 72 -3.88 9.87 -3.96
C ALA A 72 -2.90 9.30 -2.94
N LEU A 73 -1.96 8.47 -3.40
CA LEU A 73 -0.96 7.88 -2.53
C LEU A 73 -0.05 8.94 -1.91
N TYR A 74 0.46 9.89 -2.72
CA TYR A 74 1.31 10.96 -2.21
C TYR A 74 0.56 11.98 -1.36
N SER A 75 -0.76 12.06 -1.49
CA SER A 75 -1.60 12.95 -0.68
C SER A 75 -2.09 12.30 0.62
N LEU A 76 -1.70 11.06 0.86
CA LEU A 76 -2.19 10.25 1.97
C LEU A 76 -2.08 10.95 3.32
N ASN A 77 -0.95 11.60 3.57
CA ASN A 77 -0.65 12.21 4.86
C ASN A 77 -1.43 13.50 5.12
N GLN A 78 -2.21 14.02 4.16
CA GLN A 78 -3.01 15.22 4.37
C GLN A 78 -4.03 15.04 5.50
N ILE A 79 -4.50 13.82 5.72
CA ILE A 79 -5.42 13.51 6.83
C ILE A 79 -4.79 13.85 8.17
N ALA A 80 -3.48 13.63 8.31
CA ALA A 80 -2.75 13.86 9.56
C ALA A 80 -2.24 15.30 9.69
N GLN A 81 -2.40 16.13 8.68
CA GLN A 81 -1.87 17.49 8.66
C GLN A 81 -2.49 18.33 9.78
N GLY A 82 -1.64 18.96 10.59
CA GLY A 82 -2.07 19.76 11.73
C GLY A 82 -2.51 18.95 12.94
N THR A 83 -2.28 17.66 12.95
CA THR A 83 -2.63 16.75 14.05
C THR A 83 -1.40 16.04 14.58
N ASN A 84 -1.58 15.27 15.66
CA ASN A 84 -0.54 14.39 16.21
C ASN A 84 -0.61 12.98 15.65
N LEU A 85 -1.42 12.75 14.62
CA LEU A 85 -1.55 11.43 14.01
C LEU A 85 -0.26 11.06 13.29
N PRO A 86 0.06 9.74 13.23
CA PRO A 86 1.26 9.29 12.53
C PRO A 86 1.17 9.52 11.03
N VAL A 87 2.32 9.63 10.38
CA VAL A 87 2.40 9.77 8.93
C VAL A 87 3.28 8.67 8.36
N VAL A 88 3.04 8.36 7.07
CA VAL A 88 3.91 7.44 6.33
C VAL A 88 4.97 8.29 5.63
N PRO A 89 6.27 8.02 5.82
CA PRO A 89 7.32 8.79 5.16
C PRO A 89 7.17 8.76 3.64
N ARG A 90 7.45 9.90 3.00
CA ARG A 90 7.33 10.00 1.54
C ARG A 90 8.19 8.97 0.81
N GLU A 91 9.36 8.63 1.35
CA GLU A 91 10.21 7.61 0.76
C GLU A 91 9.56 6.23 0.74
N ALA A 92 8.79 5.90 1.78
CA ALA A 92 8.06 4.64 1.83
C ALA A 92 6.95 4.61 0.77
N LEU A 93 6.24 5.74 0.59
CA LEU A 93 5.22 5.85 -0.46
C LEU A 93 5.83 5.75 -1.84
N ARG A 94 6.97 6.41 -2.06
CA ARG A 94 7.70 6.33 -3.32
C ARG A 94 8.11 4.89 -3.61
N GLY A 95 8.55 4.16 -2.58
CA GLY A 95 8.93 2.76 -2.72
C GLY A 95 7.80 1.90 -3.27
N ILE A 96 6.56 2.16 -2.88
CA ILE A 96 5.42 1.42 -3.43
C ILE A 96 5.26 1.68 -4.93
N VAL A 97 5.37 2.94 -5.35
CA VAL A 97 5.16 3.33 -6.75
C VAL A 97 6.30 2.85 -7.64
N GLU A 98 7.55 3.00 -7.19
CA GLU A 98 8.75 2.81 -8.02
C GLU A 98 9.36 1.41 -7.90
N ARG A 99 8.78 0.53 -7.11
CA ARG A 99 9.33 -0.82 -6.88
C ARG A 99 9.35 -1.62 -8.17
N ASP A 100 10.45 -2.33 -8.41
CA ASP A 100 10.56 -3.26 -9.53
C ASP A 100 9.79 -4.55 -9.20
N THR A 101 8.48 -4.50 -9.40
CA THR A 101 7.56 -5.56 -9.01
C THR A 101 7.86 -6.88 -9.71
N LEU A 102 8.15 -6.84 -10.99
CA LEU A 102 8.39 -8.08 -11.75
C LEU A 102 9.63 -8.80 -11.25
N ASN A 103 10.70 -8.07 -10.98
CA ASN A 103 11.92 -8.65 -10.45
C ASN A 103 11.70 -9.18 -9.03
N LEU A 104 10.99 -8.42 -8.21
CA LEU A 104 10.68 -8.83 -6.83
C LEU A 104 9.89 -10.12 -6.80
N LEU A 105 8.96 -10.31 -7.73
CA LEU A 105 8.14 -11.51 -7.82
C LEU A 105 8.85 -12.65 -8.56
N GLY A 106 10.04 -12.42 -9.10
CA GLY A 106 10.80 -13.44 -9.80
C GLY A 106 10.30 -13.74 -11.21
N ILE A 107 9.59 -12.80 -11.84
CA ILE A 107 9.01 -13.00 -13.17
C ILE A 107 9.93 -12.46 -14.26
N ALA A 108 10.74 -11.48 -13.95
CA ALA A 108 11.62 -10.84 -14.92
C ALA A 108 13.08 -10.98 -14.53
#